data_a8314c33fc2b59b93a5e24357dbad430
#
_entry.id   a8314c33fc2b59b93a5e24357dbad430
#
_cell.length_a   1.000
_cell.length_b   1.000
_cell.length_c   1.000
_cell.angle_alpha   90.00
_cell.angle_beta   90.00
_cell.angle_gamma   90.00
#
_symmetry.space_group_name_H-M   'P 1'
#
loop_
_entity.id
_entity.type
_entity.pdbx_description
1 polymer ?
#
loop_
_entity_poly.entity_id
_entity_poly.type
_entity_poly.pdbx_seq_one_letter_code
_entity_poly.pdbx_strand_id
1 'polypeptide(L)'
;MDGLETARRIRENNTAVVLIFVTEQLQDAAEAFRVRAFDFIPRPMDIQRFGWALTMAIQKLERERGDYVTFHTPSQWVRIPMHSILYVESGRNKAIVHTVVSKYELYITMKDVEERLDKARFFRCHSSYIINLTNIVRVDGLRVELIDGSIVSVSKHRKKEFLERLPNISGQNLS
;
A
#
# COMPACT_ATOMS: atom_id res chain seq x y z
N MET A 1 -19.37 -5.46 26.03
CA MET A 1 -19.74 -4.45 25.03
C MET A 1 -20.01 -5.23 23.74
N ASP A 2 -21.19 -5.09 23.18
CA ASP A 2 -21.58 -5.79 21.96
C ASP A 2 -20.89 -5.15 20.74
N GLY A 3 -20.43 -5.99 19.82
CA GLY A 3 -19.74 -5.53 18.59
C GLY A 3 -20.60 -4.63 17.70
N LEU A 4 -21.92 -4.88 17.69
CA LEU A 4 -22.88 -4.07 16.95
C LEU A 4 -23.06 -2.68 17.56
N GLU A 5 -23.12 -2.59 18.88
CA GLU A 5 -23.20 -1.31 19.58
C GLU A 5 -21.92 -0.48 19.37
N THR A 6 -20.76 -1.14 19.40
CA THR A 6 -19.48 -0.50 19.08
C THR A 6 -19.48 0.04 17.66
N ALA A 7 -19.97 -0.73 16.68
CA ALA A 7 -20.05 -0.33 15.29
C ALA A 7 -21.01 0.85 15.06
N ARG A 8 -22.14 0.90 15.79
CA ARG A 8 -23.06 2.04 15.75
C ARG A 8 -22.38 3.33 16.19
N ARG A 9 -21.68 3.30 17.34
CA ARG A 9 -20.93 4.46 17.85
C ARG A 9 -19.81 4.91 16.93
N ILE A 10 -19.09 3.96 16.32
CA ILE A 10 -18.08 4.29 15.31
C ILE A 10 -18.75 5.00 14.12
N ARG A 11 -19.90 4.50 13.68
CA ARG A 11 -20.59 5.01 12.50
C ARG A 11 -21.20 6.41 12.72
N GLU A 12 -21.59 6.74 13.93
CA GLU A 12 -22.03 8.09 14.33
C GLU A 12 -20.92 9.13 14.13
N ASN A 13 -19.67 8.76 14.41
CA ASN A 13 -18.53 9.66 14.36
C ASN A 13 -17.76 9.57 13.03
N ASN A 14 -17.82 8.43 12.35
CA ASN A 14 -17.06 8.20 11.12
C ASN A 14 -17.78 7.21 10.17
N THR A 15 -18.34 7.75 9.10
CA THR A 15 -19.05 6.96 8.08
C THR A 15 -18.12 6.28 7.08
N ALA A 16 -16.86 6.71 6.97
CA ALA A 16 -15.89 6.20 6.01
C ALA A 16 -15.10 4.97 6.49
N VAL A 17 -15.14 4.66 7.79
CA VAL A 17 -14.46 3.48 8.34
C VAL A 17 -15.03 2.21 7.70
N VAL A 18 -14.15 1.31 7.26
CA VAL A 18 -14.53 -0.03 6.79
C VAL A 18 -14.63 -0.95 7.99
N LEU A 19 -15.82 -1.55 8.17
CA LEU A 19 -16.13 -2.46 9.27
C LEU A 19 -16.27 -3.87 8.73
N ILE A 20 -15.47 -4.80 9.24
CA ILE A 20 -15.57 -6.23 8.98
C ILE A 20 -15.94 -6.91 10.30
N PHE A 21 -17.04 -7.65 10.32
CA PHE A 21 -17.48 -8.41 11.48
C PHE A 21 -16.95 -9.84 11.41
N VAL A 22 -16.45 -10.32 12.55
CA VAL A 22 -16.07 -11.73 12.74
C VAL A 22 -16.83 -12.25 13.95
N THR A 23 -17.81 -13.13 13.75
CA THR A 23 -18.75 -13.54 14.80
C THR A 23 -19.23 -14.99 14.63
N GLU A 24 -19.69 -15.59 15.71
CA GLU A 24 -20.37 -16.88 15.72
C GLU A 24 -21.88 -16.75 15.45
N GLN A 25 -22.42 -15.55 15.60
CA GLN A 25 -23.86 -15.27 15.56
C GLN A 25 -24.28 -14.83 14.17
N LEU A 26 -24.70 -15.76 13.31
CA LEU A 26 -25.16 -15.45 11.94
C LEU A 26 -26.43 -14.59 11.90
N GLN A 27 -27.24 -14.60 12.98
CA GLN A 27 -28.42 -13.76 13.12
C GLN A 27 -28.10 -12.26 13.15
N ASP A 28 -26.88 -11.89 13.53
CA ASP A 28 -26.42 -10.50 13.57
C ASP A 28 -26.14 -9.92 12.18
N ALA A 29 -26.18 -10.73 11.12
CA ALA A 29 -25.91 -10.28 9.76
C ALA A 29 -26.87 -9.18 9.30
N ALA A 30 -28.16 -9.27 9.69
CA ALA A 30 -29.14 -8.24 9.38
C ALA A 30 -28.84 -6.90 10.07
N GLU A 31 -28.37 -6.94 11.32
CA GLU A 31 -27.97 -5.75 12.09
C GLU A 31 -26.63 -5.19 11.57
N ALA A 32 -25.70 -6.06 11.16
CA ALA A 32 -24.44 -5.65 10.53
C ALA A 32 -24.69 -4.86 9.23
N PHE A 33 -25.73 -5.21 8.48
CA PHE A 33 -26.15 -4.44 7.30
C PHE A 33 -26.61 -3.01 7.67
N ARG A 34 -27.28 -2.82 8.79
CA ARG A 34 -27.75 -1.50 9.26
C ARG A 34 -26.59 -0.56 9.59
N VAL A 35 -25.48 -1.10 10.12
CA VAL A 35 -24.25 -0.33 10.38
C VAL A 35 -23.35 -0.24 9.15
N ARG A 36 -23.84 -0.66 7.97
CA ARG A 36 -23.09 -0.68 6.71
C ARG A 36 -21.76 -1.39 6.85
N ALA A 37 -21.80 -2.60 7.43
CA ALA A 37 -20.63 -3.47 7.45
C ALA A 37 -20.16 -3.73 6.01
N PHE A 38 -18.87 -3.77 5.82
CA PHE A 38 -18.26 -4.08 4.53
C PHE A 38 -18.35 -5.57 4.24
N ASP A 39 -18.09 -6.37 5.27
CA ASP A 39 -18.18 -7.83 5.19
C ASP A 39 -18.51 -8.43 6.56
N PHE A 40 -18.98 -9.69 6.52
CA PHE A 40 -19.37 -10.47 7.67
C PHE A 40 -18.76 -11.87 7.55
N ILE A 41 -17.93 -12.25 8.51
CA ILE A 41 -17.17 -13.50 8.48
C ILE A 41 -17.60 -14.36 9.67
N PRO A 42 -18.20 -15.54 9.42
CA PRO A 42 -18.56 -16.45 10.50
C PRO A 42 -17.33 -17.09 11.15
N ARG A 43 -17.45 -17.43 12.42
CA ARG A 43 -16.49 -18.31 13.11
C ARG A 43 -16.90 -19.79 12.97
N PRO A 44 -15.94 -20.73 12.88
CA PRO A 44 -14.49 -20.54 12.86
C PRO A 44 -14.03 -19.78 11.61
N MET A 45 -13.11 -18.83 11.80
CA MET A 45 -12.68 -17.93 10.74
C MET A 45 -11.81 -18.68 9.72
N ASP A 46 -12.24 -18.67 8.47
CA ASP A 46 -11.41 -19.09 7.34
C ASP A 46 -10.40 -17.96 6.99
N ILE A 47 -9.12 -18.29 7.10
CA ILE A 47 -8.02 -17.34 6.85
C ILE A 47 -8.04 -16.85 5.39
N GLN A 48 -8.39 -17.69 4.42
CA GLN A 48 -8.46 -17.30 3.01
C GLN A 48 -9.62 -16.32 2.78
N ARG A 49 -10.78 -16.61 3.38
CA ARG A 49 -11.96 -15.73 3.34
C ARG A 49 -11.68 -14.38 3.99
N PHE A 50 -11.01 -14.37 5.14
CA PHE A 50 -10.60 -13.13 5.82
C PHE A 50 -9.60 -12.33 4.98
N GLY A 51 -8.59 -12.98 4.43
CA GLY A 51 -7.60 -12.35 3.55
C GLY A 51 -8.23 -11.71 2.31
N TRP A 52 -9.22 -12.38 1.71
CA TRP A 52 -9.98 -11.83 0.60
C TRP A 52 -10.78 -10.59 1.00
N ALA A 53 -11.52 -10.66 2.11
CA ALA A 53 -12.30 -9.54 2.64
C ALA A 53 -11.42 -8.32 2.94
N LEU A 54 -10.26 -8.54 3.55
CA LEU A 54 -9.28 -7.48 3.85
C LEU A 54 -8.75 -6.84 2.56
N THR A 55 -8.40 -7.65 1.56
CA THR A 55 -7.94 -7.17 0.26
C THR A 55 -9.00 -6.28 -0.41
N MET A 56 -10.26 -6.71 -0.40
CA MET A 56 -11.38 -5.94 -0.97
C MET A 56 -11.64 -4.64 -0.20
N ALA A 57 -11.51 -4.67 1.14
CA ALA A 57 -11.64 -3.49 1.99
C ALA A 57 -10.56 -2.44 1.67
N ILE A 58 -9.32 -2.87 1.53
CA ILE A 58 -8.20 -2.01 1.13
C ILE A 58 -8.48 -1.40 -0.24
N GLN A 59 -8.83 -2.19 -1.24
CA GLN A 59 -9.15 -1.69 -2.58
C GLN A 59 -10.30 -0.67 -2.58
N LYS A 60 -11.32 -0.86 -1.73
CA LYS A 60 -12.40 0.11 -1.58
C LYS A 60 -11.88 1.45 -1.05
N LEU A 61 -11.13 1.43 0.06
CA LEU A 61 -10.56 2.64 0.65
C LEU A 61 -9.68 3.41 -0.33
N GLU A 62 -8.97 2.72 -1.17
CA GLU A 62 -8.09 3.29 -2.19
C GLU A 62 -8.86 3.93 -3.34
N ARG A 63 -9.92 3.28 -3.80
CA ARG A 63 -10.82 3.86 -4.81
C ARG A 63 -11.43 5.18 -4.30
N GLU A 64 -11.83 5.21 -3.03
CA GLU A 64 -12.42 6.38 -2.40
C GLU A 64 -11.40 7.51 -2.18
N ARG A 65 -10.13 7.17 -1.90
CA ARG A 65 -9.03 8.14 -1.77
C ARG A 65 -8.56 8.71 -3.10
N GLY A 66 -8.91 8.09 -4.23
CA GLY A 66 -8.41 8.50 -5.54
C GLY A 66 -6.89 8.33 -5.71
N ASP A 67 -6.27 7.48 -4.89
CA ASP A 67 -4.83 7.33 -4.72
C ASP A 67 -4.19 6.44 -5.78
N TYR A 68 -4.30 6.88 -7.03
CA TYR A 68 -3.74 6.21 -8.18
C TYR A 68 -2.75 7.10 -8.91
N VAL A 69 -1.73 6.49 -9.48
CA VAL A 69 -0.92 7.12 -10.51
C VAL A 69 -1.33 6.59 -11.88
N THR A 70 -1.46 7.48 -12.84
CA THR A 70 -1.76 7.11 -14.22
C THR A 70 -0.55 7.42 -15.10
N PHE A 71 -0.09 6.40 -15.83
CA PHE A 71 0.95 6.54 -16.82
C PHE A 71 0.33 6.41 -18.21
N HIS A 72 0.68 7.35 -19.07
CA HIS A 72 0.31 7.31 -20.49
C HIS A 72 1.55 6.97 -21.30
N THR A 73 1.46 5.91 -22.07
CA THR A 73 2.47 5.53 -23.06
C THR A 73 1.84 5.63 -24.46
N PRO A 74 2.63 5.65 -25.55
CA PRO A 74 2.06 5.72 -26.91
C PRO A 74 1.05 4.63 -27.24
N SER A 75 1.13 3.49 -26.54
CA SER A 75 0.28 2.32 -26.83
C SER A 75 -0.81 2.06 -25.78
N GLN A 76 -0.74 2.66 -24.58
CA GLN A 76 -1.65 2.30 -23.51
C GLN A 76 -1.71 3.33 -22.38
N TRP A 77 -2.83 3.30 -21.64
CA TRP A 77 -2.99 3.93 -20.35
C TRP A 77 -2.86 2.87 -19.26
N VAL A 78 -2.02 3.13 -18.28
CA VAL A 78 -1.82 2.25 -17.12
C VAL A 78 -2.13 3.03 -15.86
N ARG A 79 -3.14 2.57 -15.10
CA ARG A 79 -3.54 3.15 -13.82
C ARG A 79 -3.17 2.20 -12.70
N ILE A 80 -2.28 2.62 -11.81
CA ILE A 80 -1.72 1.78 -10.75
C ILE A 80 -2.07 2.41 -9.38
N PRO A 81 -2.60 1.63 -8.43
CA PRO A 81 -2.76 2.09 -7.06
C PRO A 81 -1.39 2.40 -6.45
N MET A 82 -1.17 3.63 -5.94
CA MET A 82 0.15 4.04 -5.45
C MET A 82 0.65 3.18 -4.28
N HIS A 83 -0.25 2.75 -3.39
CA HIS A 83 0.11 1.87 -2.26
C HIS A 83 0.64 0.51 -2.71
N SER A 84 0.17 -0.01 -3.87
CA SER A 84 0.62 -1.30 -4.42
C SER A 84 2.04 -1.24 -4.99
N ILE A 85 2.55 -0.04 -5.28
CA ILE A 85 3.90 0.12 -5.83
C ILE A 85 4.92 -0.08 -4.73
N LEU A 86 5.81 -1.06 -4.91
CA LEU A 86 6.93 -1.35 -4.02
C LEU A 86 8.14 -0.47 -4.37
N TYR A 87 8.54 -0.52 -5.62
CA TYR A 87 9.62 0.28 -6.16
C TYR A 87 9.53 0.39 -7.69
N VAL A 88 10.30 1.31 -8.25
CA VAL A 88 10.47 1.44 -9.69
C VAL A 88 11.94 1.23 -10.03
N GLU A 89 12.20 0.44 -11.04
CA GLU A 89 13.52 0.12 -11.54
C GLU A 89 13.73 0.68 -12.96
N SER A 90 14.92 1.21 -13.24
CA SER A 90 15.31 1.62 -14.58
C SER A 90 15.67 0.40 -15.42
N GLY A 91 14.95 0.18 -16.51
CA GLY A 91 15.30 -0.77 -17.56
C GLY A 91 15.91 -0.07 -18.78
N ARG A 92 16.22 -0.85 -19.82
CA ARG A 92 16.71 -0.32 -21.09
C ARG A 92 15.58 0.45 -21.81
N ASN A 93 15.67 1.77 -21.85
CA ASN A 93 14.67 2.68 -22.43
C ASN A 93 13.25 2.57 -21.84
N LYS A 94 13.12 2.10 -20.60
CA LYS A 94 11.84 1.97 -19.91
C LYS A 94 12.03 2.08 -18.39
N ALA A 95 10.96 2.40 -17.70
CA ALA A 95 10.82 2.20 -16.26
C ALA A 95 9.99 0.93 -16.00
N ILE A 96 10.37 0.14 -15.01
CA ILE A 96 9.64 -1.06 -14.59
C ILE A 96 9.07 -0.78 -13.22
N VAL A 97 7.75 -0.69 -13.12
CA VAL A 97 7.03 -0.49 -11.85
C VAL A 97 6.73 -1.85 -11.25
N HIS A 98 7.33 -2.15 -10.12
CA HIS A 98 7.11 -3.37 -9.34
C HIS A 98 6.01 -3.13 -8.32
N THR A 99 4.97 -3.94 -8.36
CA THR A 99 3.87 -3.91 -7.39
C THR A 99 3.79 -5.24 -6.63
N VAL A 100 2.98 -5.28 -5.57
CA VAL A 100 2.75 -6.50 -4.79
C VAL A 100 2.19 -7.68 -5.60
N VAL A 101 1.56 -7.42 -6.75
CA VAL A 101 0.89 -8.46 -7.56
C VAL A 101 1.47 -8.62 -8.97
N SER A 102 2.12 -7.59 -9.51
CA SER A 102 2.55 -7.59 -10.92
C SER A 102 3.66 -6.58 -11.21
N LYS A 103 4.19 -6.62 -12.44
CA LYS A 103 5.15 -5.64 -12.94
C LYS A 103 4.57 -4.96 -14.18
N TYR A 104 4.80 -3.64 -14.29
CA TYR A 104 4.38 -2.84 -15.43
C TYR A 104 5.60 -2.25 -16.12
N GLU A 105 5.77 -2.52 -17.40
CA GLU A 105 6.81 -1.91 -18.21
C GLU A 105 6.28 -0.65 -18.89
N LEU A 106 6.90 0.47 -18.59
CA LEU A 106 6.50 1.79 -19.06
C LEU A 106 7.63 2.39 -19.89
N TYR A 107 7.39 2.68 -21.17
CA TYR A 107 8.36 3.31 -22.04
C TYR A 107 8.45 4.82 -21.80
N ILE A 108 8.79 5.18 -20.57
CA ILE A 108 8.98 6.54 -20.09
C ILE A 108 10.24 6.63 -19.24
N THR A 109 10.73 7.82 -18.99
CA THR A 109 11.95 8.02 -18.20
C THR A 109 11.69 7.88 -16.69
N MET A 110 12.74 7.58 -15.93
CA MET A 110 12.66 7.56 -14.46
C MET A 110 12.28 8.93 -13.90
N LYS A 111 12.62 10.02 -14.58
CA LYS A 111 12.23 11.39 -14.20
C LYS A 111 10.73 11.59 -14.33
N ASP A 112 10.15 11.16 -15.46
CA ASP A 112 8.70 11.28 -15.68
C ASP A 112 7.90 10.45 -14.67
N VAL A 113 8.43 9.30 -14.24
CA VAL A 113 7.83 8.50 -13.17
C VAL A 113 7.91 9.24 -11.84
N GLU A 114 9.09 9.75 -11.48
CA GLU A 114 9.34 10.46 -10.22
C GLU A 114 8.44 11.69 -10.06
N GLU A 115 8.20 12.43 -11.15
CA GLU A 115 7.34 13.63 -11.15
C GLU A 115 5.86 13.31 -10.90
N ARG A 116 5.41 12.10 -11.22
CA ARG A 116 4.01 11.66 -11.07
C ARG A 116 3.73 10.95 -9.74
N LEU A 117 4.77 10.48 -9.08
CA LEU A 117 4.64 9.80 -7.79
C LEU A 117 4.58 10.80 -6.64
N ASP A 118 3.81 10.45 -5.61
CA ASP A 118 3.72 11.24 -4.38
C ASP A 118 5.09 11.31 -3.68
N LYS A 119 5.68 12.50 -3.67
CA LYS A 119 7.00 12.75 -3.06
C LYS A 119 7.03 12.50 -1.55
N ALA A 120 5.89 12.49 -0.86
CA ALA A 120 5.85 12.13 0.56
C ALA A 120 6.11 10.64 0.80
N ARG A 121 5.72 9.79 -0.16
CA ARG A 121 5.84 8.33 -0.05
C ARG A 121 6.95 7.72 -0.89
N PHE A 122 7.31 8.35 -1.99
CA PHE A 122 8.32 7.82 -2.90
C PHE A 122 9.61 8.62 -2.85
N PHE A 123 10.72 7.91 -2.90
CA PHE A 123 12.04 8.51 -2.88
C PHE A 123 12.96 7.87 -3.92
N ARG A 124 13.58 8.72 -4.74
CA ARG A 124 14.59 8.26 -5.70
C ARG A 124 15.92 8.01 -4.99
N CYS A 125 16.11 6.81 -4.50
CA CYS A 125 17.27 6.42 -3.70
C CYS A 125 18.54 6.11 -4.53
N HIS A 126 18.38 5.88 -5.84
CA HIS A 126 19.47 5.58 -6.78
C HIS A 126 19.13 6.14 -8.17
N SER A 127 20.14 6.28 -9.05
CA SER A 127 19.89 6.62 -10.46
C SER A 127 18.89 5.66 -11.12
N SER A 128 18.93 4.38 -10.71
CA SER A 128 18.11 3.30 -11.25
C SER A 128 16.91 2.91 -10.37
N TYR A 129 16.71 3.51 -9.20
CA TYR A 129 15.65 3.07 -8.30
C TYR A 129 14.90 4.23 -7.64
N ILE A 130 13.56 4.10 -7.65
CA ILE A 130 12.64 4.89 -6.82
C ILE A 130 11.94 3.90 -5.89
N ILE A 131 11.98 4.12 -4.59
CA ILE A 131 11.43 3.23 -3.56
C ILE A 131 10.20 3.84 -2.90
N ASN A 132 9.24 3.00 -2.55
CA ASN A 132 8.14 3.40 -1.68
C ASN A 132 8.57 3.26 -0.22
N LEU A 133 8.68 4.37 0.48
CA LEU A 133 9.16 4.43 1.87
C LEU A 133 8.24 3.69 2.86
N THR A 134 6.95 3.54 2.52
CA THR A 134 5.97 2.86 3.38
C THR A 134 6.08 1.33 3.36
N ASN A 135 6.80 0.78 2.39
CA ASN A 135 6.95 -0.66 2.17
C ASN A 135 8.33 -1.19 2.61
N ILE A 136 9.08 -0.40 3.36
CA ILE A 136 10.40 -0.78 3.88
C ILE A 136 10.24 -1.62 5.14
N VAL A 137 10.89 -2.78 5.18
CA VAL A 137 10.95 -3.68 6.34
C VAL A 137 12.26 -3.49 7.10
N ARG A 138 13.39 -3.39 6.37
CA ARG A 138 14.70 -3.28 6.98
C ARG A 138 15.66 -2.46 6.13
N VAL A 139 16.55 -1.75 6.79
CA VAL A 139 17.66 -1.02 6.16
C VAL A 139 18.97 -1.54 6.76
N ASP A 140 19.88 -2.00 5.91
CA ASP A 140 21.22 -2.46 6.27
C ASP A 140 22.25 -1.76 5.37
N GLY A 141 22.91 -0.76 5.94
CA GLY A 141 23.88 0.06 5.22
C GLY A 141 23.29 0.83 4.05
N LEU A 142 23.48 0.31 2.83
CA LEU A 142 22.93 0.84 1.58
C LEU A 142 21.88 -0.11 0.96
N ARG A 143 21.53 -1.18 1.64
CA ARG A 143 20.55 -2.18 1.20
C ARG A 143 19.24 -1.97 1.93
N VAL A 144 18.17 -1.95 1.20
CA VAL A 144 16.81 -1.76 1.73
C VAL A 144 15.99 -2.97 1.35
N GLU A 145 15.46 -3.66 2.34
CA GLU A 145 14.56 -4.80 2.19
C GLU A 145 13.10 -4.33 2.24
N LEU A 146 12.30 -4.76 1.28
CA LEU A 146 10.89 -4.44 1.15
C LEU A 146 10.00 -5.58 1.65
N ILE A 147 8.72 -5.30 1.82
CA ILE A 147 7.71 -6.23 2.34
C ILE A 147 7.56 -7.53 1.53
N ASP A 148 7.95 -7.54 0.26
CA ASP A 148 7.97 -8.71 -0.62
C ASP A 148 9.31 -9.47 -0.62
N GLY A 149 10.27 -9.04 0.21
CA GLY A 149 11.64 -9.57 0.27
C GLY A 149 12.59 -9.02 -0.82
N SER A 150 12.13 -8.14 -1.70
CA SER A 150 12.98 -7.47 -2.68
C SER A 150 14.02 -6.60 -1.99
N ILE A 151 15.23 -6.55 -2.56
CA ILE A 151 16.33 -5.73 -2.04
C ILE A 151 16.64 -4.63 -3.06
N VAL A 152 16.54 -3.39 -2.61
CA VAL A 152 16.87 -2.20 -3.40
C VAL A 152 18.10 -1.52 -2.82
N SER A 153 18.99 -1.02 -3.67
CA SER A 153 20.20 -0.32 -3.24
C SER A 153 20.02 1.18 -3.21
N VAL A 154 20.49 1.82 -2.16
CA VAL A 154 20.57 3.28 -2.02
C VAL A 154 21.97 3.74 -2.44
N SER A 155 22.08 4.80 -3.23
CA SER A 155 23.38 5.35 -3.58
C SER A 155 24.03 6.05 -2.36
N LYS A 156 25.38 6.02 -2.28
CA LYS A 156 26.11 6.68 -1.17
C LYS A 156 25.75 8.15 -1.02
N HIS A 157 25.55 8.86 -2.14
CA HIS A 157 25.22 10.29 -2.15
C HIS A 157 23.82 10.58 -1.63
N ARG A 158 22.90 9.62 -1.76
CA ARG A 158 21.49 9.79 -1.35
C ARG A 158 21.21 9.23 0.05
N LYS A 159 22.21 8.57 0.69
CA LYS A 159 22.02 7.88 1.99
C LYS A 159 21.49 8.84 3.07
N LYS A 160 22.12 10.02 3.22
CA LYS A 160 21.72 10.98 4.25
C LYS A 160 20.25 11.42 4.07
N GLU A 161 19.91 11.91 2.89
CA GLU A 161 18.56 12.33 2.55
C GLU A 161 17.54 11.18 2.69
N PHE A 162 17.91 9.97 2.29
CA PHE A 162 17.10 8.77 2.46
C PHE A 162 16.75 8.51 3.93
N LEU A 163 17.75 8.54 4.82
CA LEU A 163 17.53 8.31 6.26
C LEU A 163 16.65 9.39 6.89
N GLU A 164 16.81 10.65 6.48
CA GLU A 164 15.97 11.78 6.93
C GLU A 164 14.50 11.63 6.47
N ARG A 165 14.27 10.93 5.35
CA ARG A 165 12.96 10.71 4.76
C ARG A 165 12.24 9.46 5.28
N LEU A 166 12.95 8.57 5.97
CA LEU A 166 12.28 7.41 6.57
C LEU A 166 11.23 7.90 7.57
N PRO A 167 9.97 7.43 7.45
CA PRO A 167 9.01 7.66 8.52
C PRO A 167 9.64 7.10 9.80
N ASN A 168 9.57 7.87 10.90
CA ASN A 168 10.18 7.50 12.17
C ASN A 168 9.91 6.02 12.49
N ILE A 169 10.84 5.16 12.12
CA ILE A 169 10.93 3.81 12.62
C ILE A 169 11.56 3.97 14.01
N SER A 170 10.78 4.61 14.90
CA SER A 170 11.18 4.89 16.28
C SER A 170 11.21 3.57 17.01
N GLY A 171 12.41 3.04 17.17
CA GLY A 171 12.59 2.01 18.15
C GLY A 171 13.57 0.89 17.88
N GLN A 172 14.62 1.03 17.07
CA GLN A 172 15.79 0.13 17.26
C GLN A 172 17.03 0.65 16.50
N ASN A 173 18.02 1.06 17.26
CA ASN A 173 19.47 1.09 17.03
C ASN A 173 19.98 1.00 15.58
N LEU A 174 20.25 2.15 14.98
CA LEU A 174 21.22 2.30 13.91
C LEU A 174 22.58 2.60 14.57
N SER A 175 23.30 1.54 14.96
CA SER A 175 24.72 1.60 15.32
C SER A 175 25.56 1.32 14.10
#